data_b02fbd92309b0ef6d9830d800bb2a1f6
#
_entry.id   b02fbd92309b0ef6d9830d800bb2a1f6
#
_cell.length_a   1.000
_cell.length_b   1.000
_cell.length_c   1.000
_cell.angle_alpha   90.00
_cell.angle_beta   90.00
_cell.angle_gamma   90.00
#
_symmetry.space_group_name_H-M   'P 1'
#
loop_
_entity.id
_entity.type
_entity.pdbx_description
1 polymer ?
#
loop_
_entity_poly.entity_id
_entity_poly.type
_entity_poly.pdbx_seq_one_letter_code
_entity_poly.pdbx_strand_id
1 'polypeptide(L)'
;MAKYFICRWRRDWEEGLGGTTQDAIRRYRADECGSRFQYNDSMSFEEMDERLSKPRSWDFVVIDSFQYTQMSYKEYIAFKERHRNKLLIFVSHADGKRPDGRAASKVMYDASLKIWVEGYKAFSKGRFIGPTGECTIYEEGARKYWG
;
A
#
# COMPACT_ATOMS: atom_id res chain seq x y z
N MET A 1 -17.98 -5.55 -10.07
CA MET A 1 -16.93 -4.66 -10.58
C MET A 1 -16.12 -4.18 -9.39
N ALA A 2 -14.81 -4.39 -9.41
CA ALA A 2 -13.94 -4.17 -8.24
C ALA A 2 -13.83 -2.69 -7.83
N LYS A 3 -13.70 -2.43 -6.54
CA LYS A 3 -13.55 -1.11 -5.94
C LYS A 3 -12.20 -0.99 -5.27
N TYR A 4 -11.55 0.16 -5.42
CA TYR A 4 -10.22 0.46 -4.97
C TYR A 4 -10.24 1.59 -3.95
N PHE A 5 -9.48 1.44 -2.88
CA PHE A 5 -9.33 2.45 -1.85
C PHE A 5 -7.85 2.62 -1.48
N ILE A 6 -7.40 3.85 -1.39
CA ILE A 6 -6.08 4.21 -0.90
C ILE A 6 -6.26 5.09 0.32
N CYS A 7 -5.76 4.64 1.46
CA CYS A 7 -5.64 5.44 2.67
C CYS A 7 -4.17 5.73 2.92
N ARG A 8 -3.81 7.01 2.97
CA ARG A 8 -2.46 7.46 3.19
C ARG A 8 -2.40 8.36 4.40
N TRP A 9 -1.78 7.88 5.48
CA TRP A 9 -1.53 8.68 6.67
C TRP A 9 -0.18 9.37 6.57
N ARG A 10 -0.14 10.66 6.88
CA ARG A 10 1.09 11.47 6.96
C ARG A 10 1.20 12.12 8.33
N ARG A 11 2.42 12.35 8.74
CA ARG A 11 2.74 12.95 10.03
C ARG A 11 2.67 14.47 10.03
N ASP A 12 2.88 15.09 8.89
CA ASP A 12 3.04 16.54 8.77
C ASP A 12 2.22 17.14 7.62
N TRP A 13 1.81 18.34 7.82
CA TRP A 13 1.11 19.37 7.10
C TRP A 13 1.42 19.55 5.61
N GLU A 14 2.35 18.80 5.06
CA GLU A 14 2.77 18.91 3.69
C GLU A 14 1.91 18.03 2.80
N GLU A 15 1.01 18.69 2.10
CA GLU A 15 0.27 18.18 0.96
C GLU A 15 -0.80 17.12 1.28
N GLY A 16 -1.93 17.56 1.81
CA GLY A 16 -3.23 16.91 1.58
C GLY A 16 -3.39 16.57 0.10
N LEU A 17 -4.53 16.51 -0.51
CA LEU A 17 -4.68 16.41 -1.98
C LEU A 17 -3.88 17.52 -2.71
N GLY A 18 -2.60 17.63 -2.34
CA GLY A 18 -1.62 18.54 -2.91
C GLY A 18 -1.47 18.28 -4.40
N GLY A 19 -0.99 19.25 -5.12
CA GLY A 19 -0.82 19.18 -6.57
C GLY A 19 -0.20 17.87 -7.03
N THR A 20 0.81 17.38 -6.32
CA THR A 20 1.53 16.12 -6.61
C THR A 20 0.63 14.88 -6.60
N THR A 21 -0.27 14.75 -5.61
CA THR A 21 -1.20 13.62 -5.55
C THR A 21 -2.26 13.72 -6.64
N GLN A 22 -2.79 14.92 -6.88
CA GLN A 22 -3.75 15.15 -7.96
C GLN A 22 -3.13 14.89 -9.33
N ASP A 23 -1.89 15.31 -9.54
CA ASP A 23 -1.15 15.04 -10.78
C ASP A 23 -0.89 13.55 -10.98
N ALA A 24 -0.58 12.82 -9.92
CA ALA A 24 -0.44 11.36 -9.99
C ALA A 24 -1.77 10.68 -10.36
N ILE A 25 -2.88 11.09 -9.71
CA ILE A 25 -4.22 10.56 -10.03
C ILE A 25 -4.55 10.76 -11.51
N ARG A 26 -4.31 11.97 -12.06
CA ARG A 26 -4.54 12.27 -13.46
C ARG A 26 -3.59 11.50 -14.39
N ARG A 27 -2.29 11.48 -14.07
CA ARG A 27 -1.25 10.79 -14.86
C ARG A 27 -1.56 9.32 -15.05
N TYR A 28 -2.04 8.67 -14.00
CA TYR A 28 -2.39 7.24 -14.03
C TYR A 28 -3.87 6.99 -14.31
N ARG A 29 -4.63 8.04 -14.68
CA ARG A 29 -6.03 7.98 -15.07
C ARG A 29 -6.92 7.33 -13.99
N ALA A 30 -6.55 7.48 -12.72
CA ALA A 30 -7.33 6.93 -11.61
C ALA A 30 -8.68 7.67 -11.43
N ASP A 31 -8.78 8.93 -11.87
CA ASP A 31 -10.01 9.72 -11.95
C ASP A 31 -11.05 9.11 -12.89
N GLU A 32 -10.63 8.40 -13.93
CA GLU A 32 -11.55 7.70 -14.85
C GLU A 32 -12.24 6.49 -14.22
N CYS A 33 -11.73 6.02 -13.09
CA CYS A 33 -12.39 4.95 -12.32
C CYS A 33 -13.69 5.41 -11.65
N GLY A 34 -13.95 6.72 -11.57
CA GLY A 34 -15.13 7.30 -10.93
C GLY A 34 -15.25 6.86 -9.47
N SER A 35 -16.47 6.59 -9.02
CA SER A 35 -16.74 6.17 -7.63
C SER A 35 -16.12 4.84 -7.20
N ARG A 36 -15.47 4.11 -8.10
CA ARG A 36 -14.76 2.86 -7.80
C ARG A 36 -13.36 3.09 -7.21
N PHE A 37 -12.78 4.25 -7.45
CA PHE A 37 -11.51 4.67 -6.86
C PHE A 37 -11.79 5.74 -5.81
N GLN A 38 -11.27 5.54 -4.61
CA GLN A 38 -11.32 6.51 -3.53
C GLN A 38 -9.95 6.68 -2.91
N TYR A 39 -9.57 7.92 -2.66
CA TYR A 39 -8.37 8.31 -1.93
C TYR A 39 -8.79 9.05 -0.66
N ASN A 40 -8.14 8.76 0.45
CA ASN A 40 -8.38 9.45 1.71
C ASN A 40 -7.07 9.59 2.49
N ASP A 41 -6.88 10.73 3.12
CA ASP A 41 -5.70 11.08 3.92
C ASP A 41 -6.03 11.53 5.35
N SER A 42 -7.31 11.58 5.70
CA SER A 42 -7.81 12.10 6.99
C SER A 42 -8.60 11.09 7.82
N MET A 43 -8.95 9.94 7.23
CA MET A 43 -9.72 8.89 7.90
C MET A 43 -8.87 8.19 8.96
N SER A 44 -9.39 7.97 10.15
CA SER A 44 -8.73 7.15 11.16
C SER A 44 -8.68 5.68 10.73
N PHE A 45 -7.78 4.92 11.36
CA PHE A 45 -7.71 3.47 11.10
C PHE A 45 -9.00 2.77 11.50
N GLU A 46 -9.60 3.16 12.62
CA GLU A 46 -10.84 2.61 13.14
C GLU A 46 -12.02 2.87 12.19
N GLU A 47 -12.11 4.09 11.65
CA GLU A 47 -13.13 4.42 10.64
C GLU A 47 -12.95 3.60 9.36
N MET A 48 -11.70 3.39 8.94
CA MET A 48 -11.40 2.55 7.78
C MET A 48 -11.83 1.09 8.04
N ASP A 49 -11.47 0.52 9.19
CA ASP A 49 -11.83 -0.84 9.60
C ASP A 49 -13.35 -1.03 9.64
N GLU A 50 -14.07 -0.07 10.22
CA GLU A 50 -15.52 -0.05 10.25
C GLU A 50 -16.13 -0.02 8.84
N ARG A 51 -15.62 0.86 7.97
CA ARG A 51 -16.12 0.95 6.59
C ARG A 51 -15.83 -0.30 5.77
N LEU A 52 -14.66 -0.91 5.97
CA LEU A 52 -14.30 -2.17 5.31
C LEU A 52 -15.21 -3.33 5.71
N SER A 53 -15.76 -3.28 6.92
CA SER A 53 -16.68 -4.29 7.44
C SER A 53 -18.09 -4.18 6.86
N LYS A 54 -18.43 -3.06 6.20
CA LYS A 54 -19.76 -2.86 5.61
C LYS A 54 -19.92 -3.63 4.30
N PRO A 55 -21.15 -4.08 3.98
CA PRO A 55 -21.46 -4.68 2.68
C PRO A 55 -21.09 -3.74 1.52
N ARG A 56 -20.58 -4.28 0.42
CA ARG A 56 -20.18 -3.54 -0.79
C ARG A 56 -19.04 -2.54 -0.56
N SER A 57 -18.26 -2.71 0.51
CA SER A 57 -17.03 -1.94 0.73
C SER A 57 -15.97 -2.27 -0.35
N TRP A 58 -14.80 -1.69 -0.22
CA TRP A 58 -13.72 -1.84 -1.20
C TRP A 58 -13.15 -3.28 -1.23
N ASP A 59 -12.74 -3.72 -2.41
CA ASP A 59 -12.12 -5.03 -2.63
C ASP A 59 -10.60 -4.98 -2.51
N PHE A 60 -10.00 -3.84 -2.93
CA PHE A 60 -8.55 -3.58 -2.91
C PHE A 60 -8.29 -2.38 -1.99
N VAL A 61 -7.43 -2.55 -1.01
CA VAL A 61 -7.13 -1.52 -0.01
C VAL A 61 -5.62 -1.32 0.09
N VAL A 62 -5.16 -0.12 -0.20
CA VAL A 62 -3.77 0.29 -0.01
C VAL A 62 -3.67 1.12 1.26
N ILE A 63 -2.79 0.73 2.16
CA ILE A 63 -2.51 1.35 3.45
C ILE A 63 -1.08 1.92 3.39
N ASP A 64 -0.96 3.23 3.20
CA ASP A 64 0.29 3.98 3.10
C ASP A 64 0.37 5.04 4.23
N SER A 65 1.22 4.86 5.22
CA SER A 65 2.13 3.76 5.43
C SER A 65 1.75 2.98 6.70
N PHE A 66 2.20 1.74 6.78
CA PHE A 66 1.95 0.86 7.93
C PHE A 66 2.38 1.49 9.26
N GLN A 67 3.50 2.22 9.27
CA GLN A 67 4.03 2.86 10.48
C GLN A 67 3.06 3.85 11.12
N TYR A 68 2.30 4.57 10.31
CA TYR A 68 1.33 5.56 10.81
C TYR A 68 0.03 4.94 11.34
N THR A 69 -0.25 3.69 11.03
CA THR A 69 -1.38 2.98 11.64
C THR A 69 -1.14 2.67 13.13
N GLN A 70 0.12 2.70 13.57
CA GLN A 70 0.55 2.30 14.91
C GLN A 70 0.12 0.87 15.31
N MET A 71 -0.30 0.06 14.34
CA MET A 71 -0.72 -1.31 14.59
C MET A 71 0.41 -2.16 15.18
N SER A 72 0.12 -2.85 16.26
CA SER A 72 0.90 -3.99 16.69
C SER A 72 0.70 -5.16 15.71
N TYR A 73 1.62 -6.12 15.75
CA TYR A 73 1.46 -7.35 14.93
C TYR A 73 0.18 -8.12 15.27
N LYS A 74 -0.26 -8.10 16.52
CA LYS A 74 -1.51 -8.76 16.95
C LYS A 74 -2.73 -8.10 16.32
N GLU A 75 -2.77 -6.77 16.29
CA GLU A 75 -3.85 -6.01 15.65
C GLU A 75 -3.85 -6.21 14.14
N TYR A 76 -2.68 -6.25 13.50
CA TYR A 76 -2.56 -6.60 12.08
C TYR A 76 -3.18 -7.98 11.78
N ILE A 77 -2.86 -9.00 12.57
CA ILE A 77 -3.44 -10.33 12.37
C ILE A 77 -4.97 -10.29 12.50
N ALA A 78 -5.48 -9.63 13.53
CA ALA A 78 -6.93 -9.49 13.73
C ALA A 78 -7.61 -8.74 12.57
N PHE A 79 -6.99 -7.66 12.08
CA PHE A 79 -7.47 -6.89 10.93
C PHE A 79 -7.46 -7.74 9.65
N LYS A 80 -6.36 -8.43 9.36
CA LYS A 80 -6.24 -9.31 8.20
C LYS A 80 -7.31 -10.42 8.20
N GLU A 81 -7.55 -11.04 9.33
CA GLU A 81 -8.56 -12.10 9.44
C GLU A 81 -10.00 -11.59 9.26
N ARG A 82 -10.31 -10.39 9.79
CA ARG A 82 -11.62 -9.74 9.54
C ARG A 82 -11.86 -9.44 8.06
N HIS A 83 -10.81 -9.09 7.34
CA HIS A 83 -10.88 -8.66 5.94
C HIS A 83 -10.24 -9.64 4.95
N ARG A 84 -10.24 -10.94 5.28
CA ARG A 84 -9.61 -12.01 4.46
C ARG A 84 -10.16 -12.15 3.04
N ASN A 85 -11.31 -11.56 2.76
CA ASN A 85 -11.93 -11.50 1.43
C ASN A 85 -11.49 -10.30 0.59
N LYS A 86 -10.53 -9.51 1.08
CA LYS A 86 -10.02 -8.32 0.43
C LYS A 86 -8.55 -8.45 0.10
N LEU A 87 -8.08 -7.75 -0.92
CA LEU A 87 -6.64 -7.57 -1.14
C LEU A 87 -6.16 -6.38 -0.32
N LEU A 88 -5.38 -6.67 0.72
CA LEU A 88 -4.76 -5.66 1.58
C LEU A 88 -3.31 -5.45 1.14
N ILE A 89 -2.96 -4.23 0.80
CA ILE A 89 -1.61 -3.82 0.38
C ILE A 89 -1.07 -2.84 1.41
N PHE A 90 -0.04 -3.25 2.15
CA PHE A 90 0.63 -2.40 3.13
C PHE A 90 1.90 -1.82 2.52
N VAL A 91 1.97 -0.50 2.45
CA VAL A 91 3.20 0.23 2.13
C VAL A 91 3.94 0.47 3.43
N SER A 92 5.24 0.26 3.43
CA SER A 92 6.09 0.43 4.62
C SER A 92 7.32 1.25 4.28
N HIS A 93 7.72 2.11 5.20
CA HIS A 93 9.06 2.68 5.15
C HIS A 93 10.09 1.55 5.23
N ALA A 94 11.22 1.75 4.60
CA ALA A 94 12.31 0.76 4.60
C ALA A 94 13.54 1.34 5.32
N ASP A 95 14.19 0.49 6.10
CA ASP A 95 15.55 0.66 6.58
C ASP A 95 16.43 -0.35 5.83
N GLY A 96 17.19 0.13 4.85
CA GLY A 96 17.87 -0.72 3.87
C GLY A 96 16.87 -1.61 3.10
N LYS A 97 17.04 -2.92 3.18
CA LYS A 97 16.20 -3.92 2.48
C LYS A 97 15.05 -4.47 3.34
N ARG A 98 14.78 -3.90 4.49
CA ARG A 98 13.76 -4.38 5.42
C ARG A 98 12.78 -3.26 5.78
N PRO A 99 11.51 -3.60 6.06
CA PRO A 99 10.57 -2.64 6.60
C PRO A 99 11.07 -2.09 7.94
N ASP A 100 10.91 -0.79 8.15
CA ASP A 100 11.25 -0.14 9.40
C ASP A 100 10.27 -0.56 10.52
N GLY A 101 10.82 -0.95 11.65
CA GLY A 101 10.10 -1.33 12.85
C GLY A 101 9.76 -2.82 12.98
N ARG A 102 9.65 -3.27 14.24
CA ARG A 102 9.42 -4.69 14.58
C ARG A 102 8.08 -5.24 14.05
N ALA A 103 7.02 -4.43 14.13
CA ALA A 103 5.70 -4.85 13.67
C ALA A 103 5.70 -5.01 12.15
N ALA A 104 6.22 -4.04 11.39
CA ALA A 104 6.31 -4.08 9.94
C ALA A 104 7.17 -5.27 9.45
N SER A 105 8.29 -5.57 10.14
CA SER A 105 9.11 -6.74 9.83
C SER A 105 8.33 -8.05 10.00
N LYS A 106 7.51 -8.18 11.04
CA LYS A 106 6.66 -9.37 11.24
C LYS A 106 5.57 -9.48 10.18
N VAL A 107 4.95 -8.34 9.80
CA VAL A 107 3.98 -8.27 8.70
C VAL A 107 4.62 -8.73 7.39
N MET A 108 5.85 -8.29 7.10
CA MET A 108 6.59 -8.74 5.91
C MET A 108 6.76 -10.27 5.89
N TYR A 109 7.06 -10.91 7.02
CA TYR A 109 7.20 -12.37 7.07
C TYR A 109 5.87 -13.10 6.84
N ASP A 110 4.77 -12.53 7.34
CA ASP A 110 3.43 -13.11 7.18
C ASP A 110 2.85 -12.88 5.78
N ALA A 111 3.19 -11.78 5.12
CA ALA A 111 2.64 -11.41 3.82
C ALA A 111 2.83 -12.50 2.75
N SER A 112 1.78 -12.77 1.98
CA SER A 112 1.79 -13.75 0.88
C SER A 112 2.65 -13.29 -0.29
N LEU A 113 2.66 -11.99 -0.56
CA LEU A 113 3.47 -11.32 -1.57
C LEU A 113 4.25 -10.18 -0.92
N LYS A 114 5.52 -10.10 -1.24
CA LYS A 114 6.42 -9.02 -0.82
C LYS A 114 6.94 -8.33 -2.06
N ILE A 115 6.89 -7.01 -2.06
CA ILE A 115 7.43 -6.19 -3.14
C ILE A 115 8.43 -5.22 -2.52
N TRP A 116 9.64 -5.24 -3.02
CA TRP A 116 10.68 -4.31 -2.68
C TRP A 116 10.93 -3.39 -3.87
N VAL A 117 10.94 -2.08 -3.65
CA VAL A 117 11.17 -1.08 -4.70
C VAL A 117 12.48 -0.37 -4.42
N GLU A 118 13.40 -0.44 -5.38
CA GLU A 118 14.68 0.26 -5.33
C GLU A 118 15.14 0.58 -6.74
N GLY A 119 15.80 1.72 -6.91
CA GLY A 119 16.42 2.09 -8.18
C GLY A 119 15.47 2.05 -9.37
N TYR A 120 14.23 2.49 -9.18
CA TYR A 120 13.16 2.51 -10.19
C TYR A 120 12.74 1.12 -10.70
N LYS A 121 13.01 0.08 -9.93
CA LYS A 121 12.54 -1.28 -10.16
C LYS A 121 11.76 -1.82 -8.97
N ALA A 122 10.79 -2.68 -9.25
CA ALA A 122 10.06 -3.46 -8.26
C ALA A 122 10.50 -4.92 -8.34
N PHE A 123 10.82 -5.49 -7.19
CA PHE A 123 11.23 -6.89 -7.06
C PHE A 123 10.20 -7.60 -6.18
N SER A 124 9.65 -8.69 -6.67
CA SER A 124 8.64 -9.45 -5.94
C SER A 124 9.15 -10.80 -5.47
N LYS A 125 8.68 -11.21 -4.28
CA LYS A 125 8.86 -12.54 -3.72
C LYS A 125 7.58 -12.97 -3.04
N GLY A 126 7.04 -14.10 -3.43
CA GLY A 126 5.79 -14.59 -2.88
C GLY A 126 5.72 -16.09 -2.76
N ARG A 127 4.75 -16.58 -1.97
CA ARG A 127 4.53 -18.01 -1.77
C ARG A 127 3.98 -18.69 -3.03
N PHE A 128 3.27 -17.95 -3.87
CA PHE A 128 2.47 -18.51 -4.96
C PHE A 128 2.86 -18.02 -6.35
N ILE A 129 3.82 -17.09 -6.48
CA ILE A 129 4.19 -16.45 -7.76
C ILE A 129 5.58 -16.82 -8.25
N GLY A 130 6.13 -17.91 -7.74
CA GLY A 130 7.47 -18.35 -8.10
C GLY A 130 8.60 -17.61 -7.35
N PRO A 131 9.86 -17.87 -7.72
CA PRO A 131 11.01 -17.47 -6.90
C PRO A 131 11.20 -15.95 -6.83
N THR A 132 11.12 -15.25 -7.94
CA THR A 132 11.27 -13.78 -8.01
C THR A 132 10.66 -13.24 -9.30
N GLY A 133 9.97 -12.09 -9.18
CA GLY A 133 9.59 -11.25 -10.31
C GLY A 133 10.34 -9.92 -10.28
N GLU A 134 10.60 -9.36 -11.42
CA GLU A 134 11.18 -8.02 -11.58
C GLU A 134 10.33 -7.21 -12.55
N CYS A 135 10.10 -5.93 -12.25
CA CYS A 135 9.41 -4.99 -13.10
C CYS A 135 10.13 -3.66 -13.07
N THR A 136 10.53 -3.14 -14.20
CA THR A 136 11.08 -1.80 -14.30
C THR A 136 9.93 -0.78 -14.28
N ILE A 137 9.98 0.13 -13.33
CA ILE A 137 8.96 1.19 -13.15
C ILE A 137 9.28 2.38 -14.05
N TYR A 138 10.57 2.74 -14.15
CA TYR A 138 11.06 3.85 -14.97
C TYR A 138 12.43 3.52 -15.56
N GLU A 139 12.46 3.29 -16.87
CA GLU A 139 13.62 2.77 -17.62
C GLU A 139 14.87 3.67 -17.51
N GLU A 140 14.71 4.97 -17.74
CA GLU A 140 15.84 5.89 -17.71
C GLU A 140 16.46 5.98 -16.31
N GLY A 141 15.63 6.05 -15.28
CA GLY A 141 16.08 6.06 -13.90
C GLY A 141 16.76 4.77 -13.50
N ALA A 142 16.19 3.62 -13.89
CA ALA A 142 16.76 2.30 -13.62
C ALA A 142 18.13 2.15 -14.27
N ARG A 143 18.29 2.59 -15.52
CA ARG A 143 19.56 2.56 -16.23
C ARG A 143 20.64 3.42 -15.54
N LYS A 144 20.26 4.61 -15.03
CA LYS A 144 21.20 5.46 -14.29
C LYS A 144 21.60 4.89 -12.93
N TYR A 145 20.71 4.16 -12.29
CA TYR A 145 20.94 3.62 -10.94
C TYR A 145 21.72 2.30 -10.96
N TRP A 146 21.41 1.42 -11.88
CA TRP A 146 21.99 0.06 -11.94
C TRP A 146 23.21 -0.06 -12.88
N GLY A 147 23.51 0.94 -13.70
CA GLY A 147 24.60 0.98 -14.68
C GLY A 147 24.15 0.51 -16.04
#